data_1b81e658cc4a1990d7a6ac3fec506efc
#
_entry.id   1b81e658cc4a1990d7a6ac3fec506efc
#
_cell.length_a   1.000
_cell.length_b   1.000
_cell.length_c   1.000
_cell.angle_alpha   90.00
_cell.angle_beta   90.00
_cell.angle_gamma   90.00
#
_symmetry.space_group_name_H-M   'P 1'
#
loop_
_entity.id
_entity.type
_entity.pdbx_description
1 polymer ?
#
loop_
_entity_poly.entity_id
_entity_poly.type
_entity_poly.pdbx_seq_one_letter_code
_entity_poly.pdbx_strand_id
1 'polypeptide(L)'
;VTKAGTYQIAGTLGDGALIVESAENAKITLVLGGVSIKNTTGAAIQIATADDVTIELAEGTTNVLQSGEEVDIAAATESEEASGGALQSKVDLKIKGKGSLTVLGYLNNGIHCTKDLKIKNGNISVTALGHGIKGKNSVTVSGGTVTVTSGKDGITSDETEHEEKGFVTIEDGEIIITSAGDGVSAETTLTVTGGVVSIISGGGSANAQQKTDNMRGWWDFDNSASDDNSASCKGLKAGKALVISGGSITIDAQDDALHTDGDMTISGGECILSTGDDGAHAELSLTILDGKITVLTSYEGLEANQITLAGGELDITASDDGINANGGSDGFSGGFGGGFGGGRGGMGGSFGGRRNDTNNQSGDMTPPDNSNMQTPPDGNAPSGNPPTMPGQDAAD
;
A
#
# COMPACT_ATOMS: atom_id res chain seq x y z
N VAL A 1 -8.24 -24.36 22.80
CA VAL A 1 -8.54 -25.54 21.96
C VAL A 1 -7.23 -26.28 21.74
N THR A 2 -7.17 -27.55 22.18
CA THR A 2 -5.91 -28.32 22.22
C THR A 2 -5.96 -29.63 21.43
N LYS A 3 -7.03 -29.87 20.69
CA LYS A 3 -7.22 -31.13 19.92
C LYS A 3 -7.88 -30.84 18.58
N ALA A 4 -7.62 -31.70 17.59
CA ALA A 4 -8.34 -31.67 16.32
C ALA A 4 -9.85 -31.88 16.52
N GLY A 5 -10.65 -31.23 15.69
CA GLY A 5 -12.11 -31.39 15.71
C GLY A 5 -12.87 -30.12 15.37
N THR A 6 -14.19 -30.22 15.47
CA THR A 6 -15.11 -29.09 15.25
C THR A 6 -15.68 -28.63 16.58
N TYR A 7 -15.57 -27.35 16.83
CA TYR A 7 -15.98 -26.71 18.09
C TYR A 7 -17.06 -25.68 17.78
N GLN A 8 -18.23 -25.83 18.37
CA GLN A 8 -19.28 -24.80 18.34
C GLN A 8 -19.07 -23.84 19.48
N ILE A 9 -19.01 -22.56 19.15
CA ILE A 9 -18.70 -21.49 20.11
C ILE A 9 -19.79 -20.44 20.03
N ALA A 10 -20.33 -20.07 21.20
CA ALA A 10 -21.35 -19.03 21.32
C ALA A 10 -21.21 -18.35 22.69
N GLY A 11 -21.75 -17.14 22.80
CA GLY A 11 -21.79 -16.37 24.05
C GLY A 11 -20.76 -15.24 24.09
N THR A 12 -20.59 -14.63 25.27
CA THR A 12 -19.81 -13.42 25.44
C THR A 12 -18.63 -13.65 26.37
N LEU A 13 -17.44 -13.17 25.97
CA LEU A 13 -16.25 -13.03 26.79
C LEU A 13 -15.88 -11.56 26.85
N GLY A 14 -16.09 -10.93 28.02
CA GLY A 14 -15.96 -9.48 28.20
C GLY A 14 -14.51 -8.98 28.17
N ASP A 15 -13.54 -9.81 28.60
CA ASP A 15 -12.10 -9.58 28.47
C ASP A 15 -11.35 -10.90 28.50
N GLY A 16 -10.58 -11.19 27.45
CA GLY A 16 -9.81 -12.42 27.30
C GLY A 16 -9.81 -12.96 25.87
N ALA A 17 -9.23 -14.13 25.66
CA ALA A 17 -9.01 -14.71 24.34
C ALA A 17 -9.49 -16.15 24.22
N LEU A 18 -9.96 -16.52 23.03
CA LEU A 18 -10.04 -17.91 22.60
C LEU A 18 -8.70 -18.31 21.99
N ILE A 19 -8.00 -19.26 22.64
CA ILE A 19 -6.68 -19.71 22.18
C ILE A 19 -6.80 -21.09 21.55
N VAL A 20 -6.20 -21.23 20.35
CA VAL A 20 -5.98 -22.50 19.65
C VAL A 20 -4.50 -22.82 19.72
N GLU A 21 -4.19 -23.88 20.47
CA GLU A 21 -2.83 -24.42 20.61
C GLU A 21 -2.92 -25.95 20.60
N SER A 22 -2.70 -26.54 19.44
CA SER A 22 -2.90 -27.96 19.21
C SER A 22 -1.69 -28.59 18.51
N ALA A 23 -1.71 -29.88 18.30
CA ALA A 23 -0.67 -30.56 17.54
C ALA A 23 -0.57 -29.98 16.10
N GLU A 24 0.64 -29.95 15.54
CA GLU A 24 0.92 -29.38 14.21
C GLU A 24 0.16 -30.03 13.05
N ASN A 25 -0.33 -31.28 13.24
CA ASN A 25 -1.14 -31.98 12.25
C ASN A 25 -2.65 -31.89 12.54
N ALA A 26 -3.07 -31.07 13.50
CA ALA A 26 -4.46 -30.94 13.91
C ALA A 26 -5.24 -30.03 12.99
N LYS A 27 -6.33 -30.51 12.39
CA LYS A 27 -7.31 -29.71 11.67
C LYS A 27 -8.42 -29.29 12.61
N ILE A 28 -8.68 -28.00 12.68
CA ILE A 28 -9.63 -27.43 13.63
C ILE A 28 -10.65 -26.57 12.89
N THR A 29 -11.92 -26.78 13.22
CA THR A 29 -13.00 -25.91 12.77
C THR A 29 -13.64 -25.25 13.98
N LEU A 30 -13.63 -23.92 13.98
CA LEU A 30 -14.34 -23.09 14.96
C LEU A 30 -15.64 -22.60 14.33
N VAL A 31 -16.77 -23.15 14.76
CA VAL A 31 -18.09 -22.70 14.30
C VAL A 31 -18.57 -21.60 15.24
N LEU A 32 -18.58 -20.37 14.73
CA LEU A 32 -19.02 -19.21 15.49
C LEU A 32 -20.53 -19.05 15.37
N GLY A 33 -21.22 -19.23 16.48
CA GLY A 33 -22.69 -19.25 16.58
C GLY A 33 -23.24 -18.12 17.44
N GLY A 34 -22.83 -16.88 17.21
CA GLY A 34 -23.20 -15.73 18.02
C GLY A 34 -22.20 -15.51 19.15
N VAL A 35 -20.92 -15.31 18.82
CA VAL A 35 -19.87 -14.96 19.78
C VAL A 35 -19.65 -13.45 19.84
N SER A 36 -19.32 -12.96 21.04
CA SER A 36 -18.77 -11.64 21.26
C SER A 36 -17.55 -11.79 22.18
N ILE A 37 -16.36 -11.61 21.61
CA ILE A 37 -15.09 -11.74 22.36
C ILE A 37 -14.35 -10.42 22.28
N LYS A 38 -14.07 -9.81 23.45
CA LYS A 38 -13.21 -8.65 23.60
C LYS A 38 -11.94 -9.06 24.34
N ASN A 39 -10.80 -8.53 23.91
CA ASN A 39 -9.54 -8.63 24.62
C ASN A 39 -8.86 -7.25 24.61
N THR A 40 -8.77 -6.64 25.77
CA THR A 40 -8.24 -5.28 25.91
C THR A 40 -6.74 -5.17 25.64
N THR A 41 -5.99 -6.28 25.70
CA THR A 41 -4.52 -6.30 25.61
C THR A 41 -3.97 -7.18 24.49
N GLY A 42 -4.82 -7.81 23.70
CA GLY A 42 -4.36 -8.72 22.64
C GLY A 42 -5.48 -9.18 21.72
N ALA A 43 -5.22 -10.30 21.01
CA ALA A 43 -6.19 -10.87 20.08
C ALA A 43 -7.41 -11.48 20.81
N ALA A 44 -8.61 -11.26 20.27
CA ALA A 44 -9.82 -11.94 20.72
C ALA A 44 -9.80 -13.44 20.38
N ILE A 45 -9.29 -13.80 19.19
CA ILE A 45 -8.98 -15.19 18.83
C ILE A 45 -7.50 -15.26 18.44
N GLN A 46 -6.76 -16.14 19.14
CA GLN A 46 -5.35 -16.40 18.87
C GLN A 46 -5.14 -17.86 18.46
N ILE A 47 -4.66 -18.08 17.25
CA ILE A 47 -4.32 -19.38 16.71
C ILE A 47 -2.80 -19.49 16.67
N ALA A 48 -2.24 -20.24 17.65
CA ALA A 48 -0.78 -20.35 17.82
C ALA A 48 -0.21 -21.53 17.04
N THR A 49 -0.82 -22.72 17.15
CA THR A 49 -0.36 -23.95 16.47
C THR A 49 -1.53 -24.84 16.08
N ALA A 50 -1.50 -25.34 14.86
CA ALA A 50 -2.35 -26.37 14.26
C ALA A 50 -1.78 -26.72 12.86
N ASP A 51 -2.41 -27.60 12.09
CA ASP A 51 -2.16 -27.78 10.66
C ASP A 51 -2.86 -26.67 9.86
N ASP A 52 -4.20 -26.66 9.91
CA ASP A 52 -5.02 -25.57 9.40
C ASP A 52 -6.19 -25.25 10.36
N VAL A 53 -6.67 -24.01 10.31
CA VAL A 53 -7.85 -23.61 11.08
C VAL A 53 -8.90 -23.00 10.16
N THR A 54 -10.11 -23.53 10.27
CA THR A 54 -11.29 -22.97 9.61
C THR A 54 -12.17 -22.26 10.63
N ILE A 55 -12.49 -20.99 10.38
CA ILE A 55 -13.57 -20.28 11.05
C ILE A 55 -14.81 -20.41 10.18
N GLU A 56 -15.86 -21.01 10.73
CA GLU A 56 -17.15 -21.15 10.08
C GLU A 56 -18.18 -20.26 10.75
N LEU A 57 -18.75 -19.32 10.00
CA LEU A 57 -19.77 -18.42 10.45
C LEU A 57 -21.13 -19.09 10.30
N ALA A 58 -21.74 -19.46 11.42
CA ALA A 58 -23.04 -20.13 11.41
C ALA A 58 -24.11 -19.22 10.80
N GLU A 59 -24.97 -19.78 9.96
CA GLU A 59 -26.01 -19.05 9.26
C GLU A 59 -26.94 -18.30 10.23
N GLY A 60 -27.23 -17.04 9.93
CA GLY A 60 -28.12 -16.18 10.71
C GLY A 60 -27.52 -15.69 12.02
N THR A 61 -26.21 -15.89 12.26
CA THR A 61 -25.54 -15.40 13.47
C THR A 61 -24.68 -14.17 13.18
N THR A 62 -24.53 -13.34 14.22
CA THR A 62 -23.61 -12.19 14.23
C THR A 62 -22.52 -12.46 15.27
N ASN A 63 -21.27 -12.36 14.85
CA ASN A 63 -20.08 -12.61 15.66
C ASN A 63 -19.25 -11.35 15.73
N VAL A 64 -18.69 -11.04 16.89
CA VAL A 64 -17.85 -9.86 17.13
C VAL A 64 -16.55 -10.27 17.80
N LEU A 65 -15.45 -9.83 17.22
CA LEU A 65 -14.08 -9.99 17.76
C LEU A 65 -13.47 -8.60 17.90
N GLN A 66 -13.01 -8.26 19.09
CA GLN A 66 -12.42 -6.94 19.37
C GLN A 66 -11.09 -7.08 20.10
N SER A 67 -10.06 -6.37 19.63
CA SER A 67 -8.82 -6.11 20.36
C SER A 67 -8.74 -4.64 20.76
N GLY A 68 -8.34 -4.39 21.99
CA GLY A 68 -8.25 -3.03 22.53
C GLY A 68 -9.59 -2.40 22.91
N GLU A 69 -9.49 -1.17 23.37
CA GLU A 69 -10.63 -0.28 23.58
C GLU A 69 -10.95 0.47 22.28
N GLU A 70 -12.21 0.82 22.12
CA GLU A 70 -12.68 1.57 20.96
C GLU A 70 -11.95 2.91 20.83
N VAL A 71 -11.42 3.18 19.65
CA VAL A 71 -10.73 4.43 19.30
C VAL A 71 -11.24 4.94 17.94
N ASP A 72 -11.12 6.23 17.74
CA ASP A 72 -11.37 6.83 16.42
C ASP A 72 -10.16 6.54 15.50
N ILE A 73 -10.37 5.70 14.49
CA ILE A 73 -9.32 5.27 13.56
C ILE A 73 -8.68 6.46 12.82
N ALA A 74 -9.49 7.48 12.50
CA ALA A 74 -8.99 8.64 11.75
C ALA A 74 -8.12 9.58 12.61
N ALA A 75 -8.27 9.52 13.94
CA ALA A 75 -7.57 10.40 14.87
C ALA A 75 -6.47 9.69 15.67
N ALA A 76 -6.45 8.36 15.68
CA ALA A 76 -5.54 7.57 16.49
C ALA A 76 -4.18 7.39 15.80
N THR A 77 -3.11 7.47 16.59
CA THR A 77 -1.77 7.08 16.16
C THR A 77 -1.50 5.64 16.61
N GLU A 78 -0.86 4.85 15.73
CA GLU A 78 -0.45 3.50 16.08
C GLU A 78 0.49 3.48 17.29
N SER A 79 0.32 2.45 18.12
CA SER A 79 1.32 2.08 19.10
C SER A 79 2.37 1.20 18.41
N GLU A 80 3.63 1.62 18.40
CA GLU A 80 4.76 0.84 17.84
C GLU A 80 4.92 -0.54 18.49
N GLU A 81 4.36 -0.74 19.68
CA GLU A 81 4.46 -2.00 20.45
C GLU A 81 3.36 -3.01 20.12
N ALA A 82 2.27 -2.60 19.49
CA ALA A 82 1.16 -3.49 19.20
C ALA A 82 1.40 -4.27 17.91
N SER A 83 1.63 -5.56 18.01
CA SER A 83 1.73 -6.47 16.87
C SER A 83 0.58 -7.47 16.85
N GLY A 84 0.12 -7.86 15.66
CA GLY A 84 -0.92 -8.87 15.50
C GLY A 84 -2.28 -8.29 15.10
N GLY A 85 -3.35 -9.04 15.32
CA GLY A 85 -4.71 -8.65 14.95
C GLY A 85 -5.74 -9.10 15.97
N ALA A 86 -6.97 -8.54 15.89
CA ALA A 86 -8.09 -9.00 16.72
C ALA A 86 -8.41 -10.49 16.47
N LEU A 87 -8.30 -10.94 15.24
CA LEU A 87 -8.20 -12.34 14.85
C LEU A 87 -6.78 -12.59 14.34
N GLN A 88 -6.01 -13.37 15.11
CA GLN A 88 -4.62 -13.66 14.78
C GLN A 88 -4.37 -15.14 14.54
N SER A 89 -3.68 -15.49 13.46
CA SER A 89 -3.27 -16.84 13.14
C SER A 89 -1.80 -16.92 12.76
N LYS A 90 -1.10 -17.95 13.29
CA LYS A 90 0.26 -18.33 12.87
C LYS A 90 0.27 -19.52 11.91
N VAL A 91 -0.89 -20.00 11.53
CA VAL A 91 -1.09 -21.12 10.60
C VAL A 91 -2.11 -20.72 9.54
N ASP A 92 -2.27 -21.56 8.52
CA ASP A 92 -3.24 -21.32 7.46
C ASP A 92 -4.65 -21.11 8.04
N LEU A 93 -5.29 -20.03 7.61
CA LEU A 93 -6.59 -19.61 8.09
C LEU A 93 -7.60 -19.53 6.95
N LYS A 94 -8.73 -20.20 7.15
CA LYS A 94 -9.87 -20.13 6.25
C LYS A 94 -11.09 -19.57 6.96
N ILE A 95 -11.77 -18.61 6.36
CA ILE A 95 -13.04 -18.08 6.83
C ILE A 95 -14.11 -18.43 5.81
N LYS A 96 -15.22 -19.03 6.28
CA LYS A 96 -16.36 -19.42 5.46
C LYS A 96 -17.66 -19.36 6.26
N GLY A 97 -18.78 -19.54 5.60
CA GLY A 97 -20.11 -19.63 6.21
C GLY A 97 -21.03 -18.54 5.70
N LYS A 98 -22.26 -18.49 6.23
CA LYS A 98 -23.29 -17.51 5.80
C LYS A 98 -23.67 -16.52 6.90
N GLY A 99 -23.03 -16.63 8.06
CA GLY A 99 -23.19 -15.67 9.16
C GLY A 99 -22.38 -14.38 8.92
N SER A 100 -22.45 -13.47 9.90
CA SER A 100 -21.71 -12.22 9.91
C SER A 100 -20.57 -12.27 10.93
N LEU A 101 -19.46 -11.61 10.59
CA LEU A 101 -18.29 -11.43 11.45
C LEU A 101 -17.86 -9.96 11.44
N THR A 102 -17.91 -9.31 12.59
CA THR A 102 -17.34 -7.98 12.82
C THR A 102 -16.02 -8.14 13.54
N VAL A 103 -14.95 -7.56 13.00
CA VAL A 103 -13.60 -7.58 13.57
C VAL A 103 -13.17 -6.16 13.84
N LEU A 104 -12.85 -5.85 15.10
CA LEU A 104 -12.47 -4.53 15.58
C LEU A 104 -11.02 -4.60 16.08
N GLY A 105 -10.09 -4.13 15.27
CA GLY A 105 -8.64 -4.16 15.52
C GLY A 105 -8.14 -2.84 16.10
N TYR A 106 -8.58 -2.46 17.29
CA TYR A 106 -8.23 -1.18 17.89
C TYR A 106 -6.82 -1.13 18.52
N LEU A 107 -6.10 -2.25 18.55
CA LEU A 107 -4.67 -2.26 18.91
C LEU A 107 -3.76 -2.16 17.68
N ASN A 108 -4.13 -2.81 16.57
CA ASN A 108 -3.38 -2.82 15.32
C ASN A 108 -4.27 -3.41 14.19
N ASN A 109 -3.90 -4.57 13.60
CA ASN A 109 -4.64 -5.15 12.48
C ASN A 109 -6.00 -5.73 12.90
N GLY A 110 -6.90 -5.81 11.94
CA GLY A 110 -8.16 -6.52 12.14
C GLY A 110 -7.94 -8.03 12.11
N ILE A 111 -7.69 -8.59 10.94
CA ILE A 111 -7.36 -10.00 10.72
C ILE A 111 -5.89 -10.10 10.32
N HIS A 112 -5.10 -10.87 11.07
CA HIS A 112 -3.68 -11.09 10.77
C HIS A 112 -3.35 -12.58 10.74
N CYS A 113 -2.94 -13.08 9.57
CA CYS A 113 -2.45 -14.43 9.35
C CYS A 113 -0.98 -14.38 8.89
N THR A 114 -0.07 -15.10 9.56
CA THR A 114 1.33 -15.18 9.17
C THR A 114 1.61 -16.21 8.06
N LYS A 115 0.55 -16.82 7.54
CA LYS A 115 0.56 -17.81 6.46
C LYS A 115 -0.49 -17.45 5.42
N ASP A 116 -1.14 -18.43 4.82
CA ASP A 116 -2.20 -18.23 3.84
C ASP A 116 -3.53 -17.90 4.51
N LEU A 117 -4.17 -16.83 4.04
CA LEU A 117 -5.51 -16.42 4.46
C LEU A 117 -6.49 -16.58 3.31
N LYS A 118 -7.57 -17.36 3.52
CA LYS A 118 -8.62 -17.58 2.52
C LYS A 118 -9.99 -17.19 3.05
N ILE A 119 -10.63 -16.24 2.39
CA ILE A 119 -12.02 -15.84 2.65
C ILE A 119 -12.87 -16.40 1.52
N LYS A 120 -13.71 -17.40 1.86
CA LYS A 120 -14.55 -18.05 0.86
C LYS A 120 -15.93 -17.43 0.70
N ASN A 121 -16.50 -17.01 1.81
CA ASN A 121 -17.80 -16.35 1.88
C ASN A 121 -18.08 -15.85 3.30
N GLY A 122 -19.24 -15.25 3.52
CA GLY A 122 -19.67 -14.64 4.76
C GLY A 122 -19.89 -13.13 4.58
N ASN A 123 -20.46 -12.50 5.59
CA ASN A 123 -20.54 -11.04 5.66
C ASN A 123 -19.52 -10.57 6.70
N ILE A 124 -18.37 -10.07 6.23
CA ILE A 124 -17.22 -9.75 7.06
C ILE A 124 -17.02 -8.23 7.05
N SER A 125 -17.06 -7.63 8.24
CA SER A 125 -16.76 -6.21 8.45
C SER A 125 -15.52 -6.08 9.33
N VAL A 126 -14.51 -5.35 8.87
CA VAL A 126 -13.26 -5.15 9.57
C VAL A 126 -13.01 -3.66 9.76
N THR A 127 -12.73 -3.26 11.00
CA THR A 127 -12.27 -1.91 11.35
C THR A 127 -10.96 -2.05 12.11
N ALA A 128 -9.89 -1.40 11.67
CA ALA A 128 -8.55 -1.59 12.23
C ALA A 128 -7.71 -0.31 12.23
N LEU A 129 -6.89 -0.11 13.28
CA LEU A 129 -5.88 0.96 13.31
C LEU A 129 -4.74 0.70 12.33
N GLY A 130 -4.31 -0.56 12.23
CA GLY A 130 -3.32 -1.02 11.26
C GLY A 130 -3.97 -1.47 9.96
N HIS A 131 -3.44 -2.53 9.36
CA HIS A 131 -4.04 -3.14 8.17
C HIS A 131 -5.38 -3.82 8.51
N GLY A 132 -6.34 -3.70 7.60
CA GLY A 132 -7.62 -4.37 7.78
C GLY A 132 -7.48 -5.88 7.81
N ILE A 133 -7.01 -6.45 6.69
CA ILE A 133 -6.83 -7.89 6.47
C ILE A 133 -5.41 -8.12 5.96
N LYS A 134 -4.62 -8.86 6.74
CA LYS A 134 -3.24 -9.18 6.41
C LYS A 134 -3.01 -10.69 6.39
N GLY A 135 -2.53 -11.20 5.25
CA GLY A 135 -2.04 -12.57 5.11
C GLY A 135 -0.60 -12.55 4.61
N LYS A 136 0.38 -12.88 5.45
CA LYS A 136 1.79 -12.72 5.08
C LYS A 136 2.15 -13.45 3.78
N ASN A 137 1.82 -14.74 3.66
CA ASN A 137 2.11 -15.51 2.45
C ASN A 137 1.14 -15.18 1.31
N SER A 138 -0.14 -15.10 1.62
CA SER A 138 -1.17 -14.78 0.63
C SER A 138 -2.50 -14.38 1.25
N VAL A 139 -3.30 -13.60 0.49
CA VAL A 139 -4.71 -13.39 0.75
C VAL A 139 -5.50 -13.80 -0.50
N THR A 140 -6.50 -14.68 -0.32
CA THR A 140 -7.44 -15.04 -1.38
C THR A 140 -8.87 -14.75 -0.93
N VAL A 141 -9.61 -13.96 -1.71
CA VAL A 141 -11.03 -13.70 -1.51
C VAL A 141 -11.80 -14.35 -2.66
N SER A 142 -12.59 -15.37 -2.35
CA SER A 142 -13.34 -16.18 -3.35
C SER A 142 -14.85 -15.92 -3.33
N GLY A 143 -15.30 -14.99 -2.48
CA GLY A 143 -16.71 -14.61 -2.39
C GLY A 143 -17.10 -14.03 -1.04
N GLY A 144 -18.38 -13.71 -0.89
CA GLY A 144 -18.96 -13.04 0.27
C GLY A 144 -18.95 -11.52 0.15
N THR A 145 -19.36 -10.85 1.22
CA THR A 145 -19.25 -9.39 1.35
C THR A 145 -18.16 -9.07 2.35
N VAL A 146 -17.15 -8.32 1.93
CA VAL A 146 -16.00 -7.92 2.75
C VAL A 146 -15.92 -6.41 2.78
N THR A 147 -16.20 -5.80 3.93
CA THR A 147 -16.10 -4.36 4.14
C THR A 147 -14.93 -4.07 5.08
N VAL A 148 -14.02 -3.19 4.67
CA VAL A 148 -12.81 -2.86 5.44
C VAL A 148 -12.71 -1.34 5.62
N THR A 149 -12.43 -0.93 6.86
CA THR A 149 -11.97 0.42 7.20
C THR A 149 -10.66 0.29 7.98
N SER A 150 -9.58 0.89 7.48
CA SER A 150 -8.24 0.69 8.03
C SER A 150 -7.42 1.98 8.09
N GLY A 151 -6.59 2.09 9.12
CA GLY A 151 -5.62 3.17 9.28
C GLY A 151 -4.34 2.96 8.44
N LYS A 152 -4.13 1.75 7.89
CA LYS A 152 -3.13 1.40 6.86
C LYS A 152 -3.84 0.78 5.66
N ASP A 153 -3.22 -0.21 5.02
CA ASP A 153 -3.81 -0.86 3.85
C ASP A 153 -5.08 -1.64 4.20
N GLY A 154 -5.98 -1.70 3.25
CA GLY A 154 -7.21 -2.45 3.39
C GLY A 154 -6.97 -3.95 3.45
N ILE A 155 -6.41 -4.51 2.38
CA ILE A 155 -6.01 -5.93 2.26
C ILE A 155 -4.55 -5.98 1.83
N THR A 156 -3.70 -6.71 2.58
CA THR A 156 -2.27 -6.77 2.24
C THR A 156 -1.66 -8.17 2.39
N SER A 157 -0.66 -8.44 1.54
CA SER A 157 0.23 -9.60 1.62
C SER A 157 1.68 -9.15 1.40
N ASP A 158 2.55 -9.38 2.39
CA ASP A 158 3.86 -8.74 2.50
C ASP A 158 5.05 -9.72 2.69
N GLU A 159 4.96 -10.93 2.13
CA GLU A 159 6.09 -11.87 2.14
C GLU A 159 7.14 -11.49 1.09
N THR A 160 8.34 -11.12 1.53
CA THR A 160 9.45 -10.67 0.69
C THR A 160 10.52 -11.74 0.43
N GLU A 161 10.60 -12.78 1.27
CA GLU A 161 11.67 -13.78 1.21
C GLU A 161 11.42 -14.90 0.19
N HIS A 162 10.16 -15.08 -0.23
CA HIS A 162 9.73 -16.17 -1.11
C HIS A 162 8.94 -15.60 -2.29
N GLU A 163 9.51 -15.68 -3.48
CA GLU A 163 8.93 -15.07 -4.70
C GLU A 163 7.57 -15.62 -5.11
N GLU A 164 7.23 -16.84 -4.69
CA GLU A 164 5.94 -17.49 -4.94
C GLU A 164 4.87 -17.11 -3.90
N LYS A 165 5.19 -16.26 -2.94
CA LYS A 165 4.30 -15.76 -1.90
C LYS A 165 4.15 -14.25 -2.01
N GLY A 166 3.49 -13.63 -1.03
CA GLY A 166 3.25 -12.19 -1.05
C GLY A 166 2.18 -11.77 -2.06
N PHE A 167 1.29 -12.67 -2.44
CA PHE A 167 0.27 -12.39 -3.45
C PHE A 167 -1.12 -12.17 -2.87
N VAL A 168 -1.95 -11.43 -3.59
CA VAL A 168 -3.38 -11.26 -3.32
C VAL A 168 -4.18 -11.69 -4.54
N THR A 169 -5.23 -12.48 -4.33
CA THR A 169 -6.16 -12.88 -5.39
C THR A 169 -7.59 -12.57 -4.98
N ILE A 170 -8.31 -11.85 -5.85
CA ILE A 170 -9.74 -11.59 -5.75
C ILE A 170 -10.42 -12.37 -6.88
N GLU A 171 -11.13 -13.43 -6.51
CA GLU A 171 -11.82 -14.31 -7.47
C GLU A 171 -13.28 -13.90 -7.66
N ASP A 172 -13.96 -13.50 -6.57
CA ASP A 172 -15.37 -13.14 -6.54
C ASP A 172 -15.71 -12.45 -5.20
N GLY A 173 -16.92 -11.93 -5.07
CA GLY A 173 -17.47 -11.27 -3.89
C GLY A 173 -17.69 -9.79 -4.08
N GLU A 174 -18.25 -9.17 -3.04
CA GLU A 174 -18.40 -7.73 -2.92
C GLU A 174 -17.40 -7.21 -1.91
N ILE A 175 -16.44 -6.40 -2.37
CA ILE A 175 -15.32 -5.94 -1.56
C ILE A 175 -15.35 -4.41 -1.52
N ILE A 176 -15.51 -3.85 -0.33
CA ILE A 176 -15.62 -2.42 -0.09
C ILE A 176 -14.51 -2.02 0.87
N ILE A 177 -13.59 -1.16 0.42
CA ILE A 177 -12.43 -0.76 1.20
C ILE A 177 -12.40 0.76 1.33
N THR A 178 -12.17 1.24 2.56
CA THR A 178 -11.74 2.59 2.86
C THR A 178 -10.47 2.48 3.70
N SER A 179 -9.35 2.90 3.14
CA SER A 179 -8.02 2.78 3.75
C SER A 179 -7.31 4.12 3.80
N ALA A 180 -6.50 4.33 4.84
CA ALA A 180 -5.59 5.48 4.87
C ALA A 180 -4.30 5.22 4.05
N GLY A 181 -3.91 3.95 3.88
CA GLY A 181 -2.86 3.48 2.98
C GLY A 181 -3.44 2.94 1.66
N ASP A 182 -2.79 1.93 1.10
CA ASP A 182 -3.23 1.28 -0.14
C ASP A 182 -4.56 0.54 0.06
N GLY A 183 -5.39 0.50 -0.96
CA GLY A 183 -6.62 -0.28 -0.92
C GLY A 183 -6.33 -1.77 -0.81
N VAL A 184 -5.62 -2.31 -1.81
CA VAL A 184 -5.10 -3.67 -1.82
C VAL A 184 -3.63 -3.63 -2.20
N SER A 185 -2.76 -4.22 -1.39
CA SER A 185 -1.31 -4.27 -1.60
C SER A 185 -0.79 -5.69 -1.60
N ALA A 186 -0.09 -6.09 -2.66
CA ALA A 186 0.59 -7.37 -2.78
C ALA A 186 2.08 -7.16 -3.03
N GLU A 187 2.93 -7.79 -2.26
CA GLU A 187 4.39 -7.72 -2.45
C GLU A 187 4.82 -8.31 -3.79
N THR A 188 4.10 -9.30 -4.29
CA THR A 188 4.41 -9.93 -5.58
C THR A 188 3.31 -9.69 -6.60
N THR A 189 2.31 -10.54 -6.66
CA THR A 189 1.27 -10.49 -7.69
C THR A 189 -0.10 -10.18 -7.10
N LEU A 190 -0.78 -9.21 -7.69
CA LEU A 190 -2.19 -8.95 -7.43
C LEU A 190 -3.02 -9.41 -8.65
N THR A 191 -3.96 -10.32 -8.41
CA THR A 191 -4.83 -10.85 -9.46
C THR A 191 -6.29 -10.59 -9.13
N VAL A 192 -7.03 -9.99 -10.06
CA VAL A 192 -8.50 -9.84 -10.00
C VAL A 192 -9.12 -10.58 -11.17
N THR A 193 -9.90 -11.62 -10.86
CA THR A 193 -10.59 -12.43 -11.89
C THR A 193 -12.10 -12.23 -11.90
N GLY A 194 -12.65 -11.59 -10.86
CA GLY A 194 -14.08 -11.36 -10.74
C GLY A 194 -14.44 -10.54 -9.51
N GLY A 195 -15.73 -10.49 -9.20
CA GLY A 195 -16.29 -9.74 -8.08
C GLY A 195 -16.58 -8.27 -8.36
N VAL A 196 -17.11 -7.58 -7.34
CA VAL A 196 -17.34 -6.14 -7.33
C VAL A 196 -16.42 -5.54 -6.28
N VAL A 197 -15.50 -4.67 -6.71
CA VAL A 197 -14.48 -4.08 -5.86
C VAL A 197 -14.64 -2.56 -5.85
N SER A 198 -14.83 -1.99 -4.67
CA SER A 198 -14.94 -0.54 -4.47
C SER A 198 -13.90 -0.09 -3.45
N ILE A 199 -13.02 0.82 -3.83
CA ILE A 199 -11.89 1.27 -3.01
C ILE A 199 -11.88 2.79 -2.93
N ILE A 200 -11.69 3.30 -1.69
CA ILE A 200 -11.25 4.67 -1.42
C ILE A 200 -9.96 4.56 -0.62
N SER A 201 -8.84 5.04 -1.19
CA SER A 201 -7.51 5.02 -0.55
C SER A 201 -6.98 6.44 -0.34
N GLY A 202 -6.38 6.69 0.82
CA GLY A 202 -5.85 8.02 1.20
C GLY A 202 -6.91 9.13 1.25
N GLY A 203 -8.20 8.76 1.34
CA GLY A 203 -9.32 9.72 1.28
C GLY A 203 -9.73 10.14 -0.12
N GLY A 204 -9.21 9.46 -1.16
CA GLY A 204 -9.58 9.64 -2.57
C GLY A 204 -8.80 10.75 -3.30
N SER A 205 -9.05 10.85 -4.58
CA SER A 205 -8.40 11.78 -5.53
C SER A 205 -8.52 13.25 -5.11
N ALA A 206 -9.59 13.62 -4.41
CA ALA A 206 -9.77 14.97 -3.89
C ALA A 206 -8.75 15.37 -2.81
N ASN A 207 -8.09 14.40 -2.16
CA ASN A 207 -7.04 14.62 -1.16
C ASN A 207 -5.63 14.70 -1.77
N ALA A 208 -5.48 14.46 -3.06
CA ALA A 208 -4.19 14.54 -3.73
C ALA A 208 -3.61 15.95 -3.67
N GLN A 209 -2.31 16.04 -3.51
CA GLN A 209 -1.60 17.30 -3.72
C GLN A 209 -1.54 17.57 -5.22
N GLN A 210 -2.05 18.73 -5.65
CA GLN A 210 -1.96 19.09 -7.05
C GLN A 210 -0.50 19.15 -7.49
N LYS A 211 -0.12 18.29 -8.41
CA LYS A 211 1.15 18.41 -9.13
C LYS A 211 1.06 19.71 -9.94
N THR A 212 1.82 20.72 -9.55
CA THR A 212 1.95 21.96 -10.32
C THR A 212 3.24 21.86 -11.12
N ASP A 213 3.14 21.94 -12.43
CA ASP A 213 4.28 22.23 -13.32
C ASP A 213 4.82 23.62 -13.01
N ASN A 214 5.46 23.75 -11.86
CA ASN A 214 6.28 24.92 -11.61
C ASN A 214 7.47 24.80 -12.56
N MET A 215 7.45 25.54 -13.68
CA MET A 215 8.64 26.01 -14.37
C MET A 215 9.50 26.79 -13.35
N ARG A 216 10.10 26.09 -12.40
CA ARG A 216 11.14 26.65 -11.55
C ARG A 216 12.34 26.89 -12.45
N GLY A 217 12.69 28.16 -12.53
CA GLY A 217 13.77 28.61 -13.38
C GLY A 217 15.07 27.88 -13.07
N TRP A 218 15.86 27.69 -14.08
CA TRP A 218 17.13 26.97 -14.26
C TRP A 218 18.22 27.19 -13.19
N TRP A 219 17.92 27.76 -12.03
CA TRP A 219 18.92 28.18 -11.03
C TRP A 219 18.66 27.65 -9.61
N ASP A 220 17.63 26.87 -9.38
CA ASP A 220 17.35 26.31 -8.06
C ASP A 220 17.89 24.88 -8.01
N PHE A 221 19.20 24.74 -7.69
CA PHE A 221 19.79 23.50 -7.20
C PHE A 221 19.41 23.34 -5.73
N ASP A 222 18.12 23.35 -5.42
CA ASP A 222 17.67 22.95 -4.11
C ASP A 222 17.56 21.42 -4.12
N ASN A 223 18.39 20.82 -3.29
CA ASN A 223 18.42 19.40 -2.99
C ASN A 223 17.16 19.04 -2.16
N SER A 224 16.00 19.23 -2.73
CA SER A 224 14.79 18.63 -2.23
C SER A 224 14.85 17.16 -2.66
N ALA A 225 15.53 16.35 -1.83
CA ALA A 225 15.12 14.97 -1.73
C ALA A 225 13.61 15.03 -1.55
N SER A 226 12.85 14.48 -2.49
CA SER A 226 11.43 14.23 -2.34
C SER A 226 11.27 13.66 -0.94
N ASP A 227 10.47 14.31 -0.10
CA ASP A 227 10.07 13.76 1.18
C ASP A 227 9.26 12.48 0.87
N ASP A 228 9.97 11.39 0.64
CA ASP A 228 9.47 10.04 0.35
C ASP A 228 8.81 9.43 1.59
N ASN A 229 8.32 10.29 2.47
CA ASN A 229 7.64 9.94 3.72
C ASN A 229 6.12 10.10 3.61
N SER A 230 5.58 10.31 2.42
CA SER A 230 4.15 10.19 2.19
C SER A 230 3.78 8.71 2.15
N ALA A 231 2.83 8.30 2.99
CA ALA A 231 2.29 6.95 2.93
C ALA A 231 1.75 6.68 1.51
N SER A 232 2.06 5.52 0.94
CA SER A 232 1.44 5.05 -0.31
C SER A 232 -0.07 4.96 -0.13
N CYS A 233 -0.84 5.49 -1.06
CA CYS A 233 -2.30 5.54 -1.03
C CYS A 233 -2.91 5.11 -2.36
N LYS A 234 -2.35 4.04 -2.93
CA LYS A 234 -2.76 3.48 -4.21
C LYS A 234 -4.04 2.66 -4.08
N GLY A 235 -4.79 2.53 -5.16
CA GLY A 235 -5.98 1.68 -5.16
C GLY A 235 -5.62 0.21 -5.10
N LEU A 236 -5.10 -0.35 -6.21
CA LEU A 236 -4.54 -1.69 -6.32
C LEU A 236 -3.04 -1.59 -6.58
N LYS A 237 -2.23 -2.20 -5.71
CA LYS A 237 -0.77 -2.17 -5.79
C LYS A 237 -0.18 -3.58 -5.85
N ALA A 238 0.77 -3.79 -6.75
CA ALA A 238 1.54 -5.03 -6.84
C ALA A 238 3.03 -4.75 -7.04
N GLY A 239 3.90 -5.45 -6.31
CA GLY A 239 5.35 -5.29 -6.45
C GLY A 239 5.94 -5.94 -7.70
N LYS A 240 5.26 -6.94 -8.32
CA LYS A 240 5.79 -7.62 -9.51
C LYS A 240 4.83 -7.65 -10.69
N ALA A 241 3.56 -7.95 -10.44
CA ALA A 241 2.58 -8.02 -11.52
C ALA A 241 1.17 -7.72 -11.04
N LEU A 242 0.44 -6.89 -11.79
CA LEU A 242 -0.98 -6.65 -11.62
C LEU A 242 -1.75 -7.27 -12.80
N VAL A 243 -2.65 -8.20 -12.50
CA VAL A 243 -3.43 -8.91 -13.52
C VAL A 243 -4.93 -8.71 -13.27
N ILE A 244 -5.63 -8.12 -14.22
CA ILE A 244 -7.08 -7.97 -14.19
C ILE A 244 -7.67 -8.71 -15.38
N SER A 245 -8.47 -9.75 -15.12
CA SER A 245 -9.12 -10.53 -16.16
C SER A 245 -10.64 -10.52 -16.08
N GLY A 246 -11.21 -9.83 -15.08
CA GLY A 246 -12.65 -9.72 -14.88
C GLY A 246 -12.99 -8.86 -13.67
N GLY A 247 -14.28 -8.79 -13.36
CA GLY A 247 -14.81 -8.02 -12.25
C GLY A 247 -15.27 -6.60 -12.63
N SER A 248 -15.93 -5.95 -11.68
CA SER A 248 -16.29 -4.53 -11.74
C SER A 248 -15.52 -3.81 -10.63
N ILE A 249 -14.59 -2.94 -11.03
CA ILE A 249 -13.63 -2.31 -10.14
C ILE A 249 -13.87 -0.80 -10.18
N THR A 250 -14.14 -0.20 -9.02
CA THR A 250 -14.27 1.25 -8.88
C THR A 250 -13.28 1.72 -7.84
N ILE A 251 -12.41 2.66 -8.21
CA ILE A 251 -11.35 3.17 -7.35
C ILE A 251 -11.40 4.68 -7.31
N ASP A 252 -11.28 5.24 -6.11
CA ASP A 252 -10.97 6.65 -5.84
C ASP A 252 -9.74 6.70 -4.94
N ALA A 253 -8.57 6.98 -5.55
CA ALA A 253 -7.27 6.91 -4.88
C ALA A 253 -6.62 8.29 -4.77
N GLN A 254 -5.93 8.56 -3.67
CA GLN A 254 -5.14 9.78 -3.51
C GLN A 254 -3.89 9.78 -4.40
N ASP A 255 -3.30 8.62 -4.63
CA ASP A 255 -2.15 8.31 -5.47
C ASP A 255 -2.66 7.51 -6.70
N ASP A 256 -1.90 6.61 -7.31
CA ASP A 256 -2.32 5.84 -8.48
C ASP A 256 -3.54 4.95 -8.21
N ALA A 257 -4.45 4.83 -9.18
CA ALA A 257 -5.54 3.90 -9.02
C ALA A 257 -5.10 2.44 -9.20
N LEU A 258 -4.32 2.14 -10.24
CA LEU A 258 -3.70 0.84 -10.50
C LEU A 258 -2.19 1.03 -10.58
N HIS A 259 -1.43 0.28 -9.79
CA HIS A 259 0.03 0.42 -9.74
C HIS A 259 0.76 -0.92 -9.72
N THR A 260 1.87 -1.03 -10.43
CA THR A 260 2.82 -2.14 -10.26
C THR A 260 4.25 -1.71 -10.56
N ASP A 261 5.19 -2.18 -9.73
CA ASP A 261 6.63 -2.02 -9.98
C ASP A 261 7.13 -2.93 -11.14
N GLY A 262 6.24 -3.72 -11.72
CA GLY A 262 6.56 -4.65 -12.80
C GLY A 262 5.61 -4.53 -13.99
N ASP A 263 4.98 -5.65 -14.36
CA ASP A 263 4.10 -5.75 -15.53
C ASP A 263 2.61 -5.66 -15.14
N MET A 264 1.84 -4.90 -15.91
CA MET A 264 0.39 -4.86 -15.79
C MET A 264 -0.29 -5.48 -17.01
N THR A 265 -1.24 -6.38 -16.77
CA THR A 265 -2.07 -6.99 -17.83
C THR A 265 -3.54 -6.86 -17.51
N ILE A 266 -4.30 -6.21 -18.39
CA ILE A 266 -5.75 -6.12 -18.32
C ILE A 266 -6.33 -6.85 -19.52
N SER A 267 -7.05 -7.94 -19.27
CA SER A 267 -7.63 -8.82 -20.30
C SER A 267 -9.14 -8.95 -20.21
N GLY A 268 -9.79 -8.16 -19.36
CA GLY A 268 -11.24 -8.12 -19.18
C GLY A 268 -11.63 -7.34 -17.94
N GLY A 269 -12.93 -7.26 -17.68
CA GLY A 269 -13.49 -6.51 -16.57
C GLY A 269 -13.84 -5.06 -16.93
N GLU A 270 -14.43 -4.37 -15.96
CA GLU A 270 -14.76 -2.95 -16.05
C GLU A 270 -14.06 -2.19 -14.90
N CYS A 271 -13.24 -1.20 -15.25
CA CYS A 271 -12.53 -0.34 -14.30
C CYS A 271 -13.02 1.09 -14.43
N ILE A 272 -13.47 1.69 -13.33
CA ILE A 272 -13.81 3.11 -13.21
C ILE A 272 -12.87 3.72 -12.19
N LEU A 273 -12.00 4.62 -12.65
CA LEU A 273 -10.85 5.10 -11.88
C LEU A 273 -10.93 6.62 -11.71
N SER A 274 -10.81 7.08 -10.48
CA SER A 274 -10.52 8.45 -10.09
C SER A 274 -9.25 8.45 -9.28
N THR A 275 -8.30 9.32 -9.60
CA THR A 275 -6.99 9.28 -8.95
C THR A 275 -6.38 10.68 -8.90
N GLY A 276 -5.53 10.88 -7.91
CA GLY A 276 -4.75 12.12 -7.79
C GLY A 276 -3.45 12.09 -8.57
N ASP A 277 -3.01 10.90 -8.99
CA ASP A 277 -1.84 10.66 -9.83
C ASP A 277 -2.26 9.89 -11.09
N ASP A 278 -1.80 8.68 -11.33
CA ASP A 278 -2.00 7.99 -12.58
C ASP A 278 -3.18 7.01 -12.52
N GLY A 279 -3.93 6.96 -13.63
CA GLY A 279 -5.02 6.01 -13.77
C GLY A 279 -4.51 4.56 -13.71
N ALA A 280 -3.48 4.25 -14.46
CA ALA A 280 -2.76 2.98 -14.40
C ALA A 280 -1.26 3.20 -14.67
N HIS A 281 -0.43 2.84 -13.70
CA HIS A 281 1.03 2.97 -13.76
C HIS A 281 1.71 1.60 -13.65
N ALA A 282 2.59 1.30 -14.60
CA ALA A 282 3.43 0.11 -14.59
C ALA A 282 4.88 0.47 -14.90
N GLU A 283 5.81 0.15 -14.00
CA GLU A 283 7.23 0.46 -14.20
C GLU A 283 7.84 -0.22 -15.43
N LEU A 284 7.34 -1.39 -15.82
CA LEU A 284 7.89 -2.13 -16.98
C LEU A 284 6.94 -2.10 -18.17
N SER A 285 5.83 -2.81 -18.12
CA SER A 285 4.91 -2.86 -19.25
C SER A 285 3.44 -2.84 -18.83
N LEU A 286 2.62 -2.14 -19.61
CA LEU A 286 1.16 -2.14 -19.52
C LEU A 286 0.59 -2.75 -20.79
N THR A 287 -0.09 -3.88 -20.68
CA THR A 287 -0.75 -4.57 -21.78
C THR A 287 -2.26 -4.63 -21.57
N ILE A 288 -3.03 -4.02 -22.46
CA ILE A 288 -4.49 -4.09 -22.46
C ILE A 288 -4.94 -4.94 -23.64
N LEU A 289 -5.51 -6.10 -23.35
CA LEU A 289 -6.00 -7.08 -24.34
C LEU A 289 -7.49 -6.97 -24.57
N ASP A 290 -8.26 -6.65 -23.52
CA ASP A 290 -9.71 -6.49 -23.53
C ASP A 290 -10.17 -5.80 -22.24
N GLY A 291 -11.46 -5.50 -22.10
CA GLY A 291 -12.06 -4.84 -20.95
C GLY A 291 -12.47 -3.40 -21.23
N LYS A 292 -13.06 -2.77 -20.23
CA LYS A 292 -13.44 -1.38 -20.29
C LYS A 292 -12.76 -0.60 -19.16
N ILE A 293 -12.02 0.43 -19.53
CA ILE A 293 -11.29 1.28 -18.58
C ILE A 293 -11.78 2.72 -18.77
N THR A 294 -12.35 3.28 -17.72
CA THR A 294 -12.79 4.67 -17.67
C THR A 294 -12.01 5.38 -16.59
N VAL A 295 -11.13 6.29 -16.98
CA VAL A 295 -10.43 7.20 -16.07
C VAL A 295 -11.18 8.51 -16.04
N LEU A 296 -11.83 8.79 -14.92
CA LEU A 296 -12.67 9.98 -14.73
C LEU A 296 -11.84 11.22 -14.43
N THR A 297 -10.73 11.05 -13.70
CA THR A 297 -9.74 12.08 -13.37
C THR A 297 -8.42 11.42 -13.04
N SER A 298 -7.32 12.02 -13.50
CA SER A 298 -5.94 11.62 -13.21
C SER A 298 -4.98 12.77 -13.55
N TYR A 299 -3.73 12.66 -13.10
CA TYR A 299 -2.63 13.44 -13.65
C TYR A 299 -2.27 12.87 -15.02
N GLU A 300 -1.79 11.61 -15.09
CA GLU A 300 -1.66 10.85 -16.34
C GLU A 300 -2.70 9.72 -16.41
N GLY A 301 -3.14 9.39 -17.61
CA GLY A 301 -4.14 8.35 -17.80
C GLY A 301 -3.57 6.95 -17.67
N LEU A 302 -2.64 6.62 -18.55
CA LEU A 302 -1.88 5.36 -18.57
C LEU A 302 -0.41 5.69 -18.67
N GLU A 303 0.41 5.15 -17.77
CA GLU A 303 1.85 5.32 -17.76
C GLU A 303 2.59 3.98 -17.70
N ALA A 304 3.60 3.78 -18.55
CA ALA A 304 4.53 2.66 -18.48
C ALA A 304 5.75 2.86 -19.39
N ASN A 305 6.83 2.09 -19.16
CA ASN A 305 7.95 2.06 -20.12
C ASN A 305 7.51 1.54 -21.51
N GLN A 306 6.58 0.58 -21.52
CA GLN A 306 6.01 0.05 -22.75
C GLN A 306 4.50 -0.15 -22.61
N ILE A 307 3.72 0.43 -23.51
CA ILE A 307 2.26 0.30 -23.53
C ILE A 307 1.83 -0.46 -24.78
N THR A 308 1.04 -1.52 -24.61
CA THR A 308 0.45 -2.31 -25.69
C THR A 308 -1.07 -2.28 -25.58
N LEU A 309 -1.74 -1.68 -26.56
CA LEU A 309 -3.20 -1.64 -26.64
C LEU A 309 -3.63 -2.59 -27.79
N ALA A 310 -4.06 -3.79 -27.43
CA ALA A 310 -4.47 -4.82 -28.38
C ALA A 310 -6.00 -4.97 -28.49
N GLY A 311 -6.75 -4.46 -27.51
CA GLY A 311 -8.21 -4.50 -27.49
C GLY A 311 -8.77 -3.67 -26.34
N GLY A 312 -10.07 -3.81 -26.09
CA GLY A 312 -10.79 -3.10 -25.03
C GLY A 312 -11.34 -1.73 -25.43
N GLU A 313 -12.02 -1.10 -24.48
CA GLU A 313 -12.58 0.24 -24.59
C GLU A 313 -11.89 1.14 -23.55
N LEU A 314 -11.35 2.27 -24.00
CA LEU A 314 -10.66 3.24 -23.15
C LEU A 314 -11.34 4.58 -23.25
N ASP A 315 -11.71 5.16 -22.09
CA ASP A 315 -12.24 6.51 -21.96
C ASP A 315 -11.42 7.20 -20.86
N ILE A 316 -10.55 8.14 -21.24
CA ILE A 316 -9.53 8.70 -20.34
C ILE A 316 -9.68 10.22 -20.28
N THR A 317 -9.79 10.74 -19.06
CA THR A 317 -9.66 12.16 -18.74
C THR A 317 -8.45 12.36 -17.83
N ALA A 318 -7.40 12.96 -18.37
CA ALA A 318 -6.16 13.28 -17.65
C ALA A 318 -5.89 14.79 -17.72
N SER A 319 -5.18 15.31 -16.73
CA SER A 319 -4.79 16.74 -16.69
C SER A 319 -3.49 17.03 -17.44
N ASP A 320 -2.64 16.02 -17.62
CA ASP A 320 -1.44 16.05 -18.44
C ASP A 320 -1.61 15.07 -19.62
N ASP A 321 -0.92 13.95 -19.67
CA ASP A 321 -0.98 13.03 -20.78
C ASP A 321 -2.04 11.93 -20.59
N GLY A 322 -2.88 11.71 -21.64
CA GLY A 322 -3.81 10.58 -21.63
C GLY A 322 -3.11 9.23 -21.67
N ILE A 323 -1.97 9.14 -22.37
CA ILE A 323 -1.11 7.95 -22.46
C ILE A 323 0.33 8.39 -22.53
N ASN A 324 1.13 7.99 -21.55
CA ASN A 324 2.56 8.27 -21.47
C ASN A 324 3.36 6.95 -21.52
N ALA A 325 4.15 6.77 -22.58
CA ALA A 325 4.99 5.56 -22.80
C ALA A 325 6.48 5.82 -22.55
N ASN A 326 6.83 6.83 -21.75
CA ASN A 326 8.22 7.18 -21.46
C ASN A 326 8.77 6.56 -20.19
N GLY A 327 8.00 5.70 -19.52
CA GLY A 327 8.33 5.02 -18.29
C GLY A 327 8.76 5.96 -17.19
N GLY A 328 7.98 6.08 -16.14
CA GLY A 328 8.22 7.00 -15.06
C GLY A 328 9.61 6.94 -14.46
N SER A 329 10.50 7.68 -15.05
CA SER A 329 11.68 8.18 -14.36
C SER A 329 11.55 9.70 -14.34
N ASP A 330 11.23 10.27 -13.21
CA ASP A 330 11.48 11.67 -12.90
C ASP A 330 12.99 12.01 -12.98
N GLY A 331 13.75 11.25 -13.74
CA GLY A 331 15.17 11.34 -14.01
C GLY A 331 15.44 11.89 -15.36
N PHE A 332 15.57 13.22 -15.44
CA PHE A 332 16.41 13.98 -16.38
C PHE A 332 17.03 13.16 -17.53
N SER A 333 16.27 12.86 -18.57
CA SER A 333 16.82 12.53 -19.88
C SER A 333 17.03 13.83 -20.66
N GLY A 334 18.19 14.45 -20.46
CA GLY A 334 18.65 15.58 -21.29
C GLY A 334 18.71 15.18 -22.75
N GLY A 335 17.63 15.40 -23.47
CA GLY A 335 17.59 15.26 -24.91
C GLY A 335 18.56 16.19 -25.58
N PHE A 336 19.67 15.67 -26.08
CA PHE A 336 20.47 16.34 -27.11
C PHE A 336 19.68 16.32 -28.43
N GLY A 337 18.71 17.23 -28.53
CA GLY A 337 18.09 17.58 -29.79
C GLY A 337 19.11 18.24 -30.72
N GLY A 338 19.51 17.54 -31.76
CA GLY A 338 20.35 18.04 -32.83
C GLY A 338 19.72 19.21 -33.55
N GLY A 339 20.19 20.42 -33.27
CA GLY A 339 19.87 21.63 -34.05
C GLY A 339 20.60 21.65 -35.36
N PHE A 340 19.89 21.42 -36.44
CA PHE A 340 20.33 21.85 -37.76
C PHE A 340 20.33 23.36 -37.87
N GLY A 341 21.49 23.97 -38.01
CA GLY A 341 21.61 25.42 -38.27
C GLY A 341 22.86 25.70 -39.10
N GLY A 342 22.71 25.74 -40.41
CA GLY A 342 23.76 26.10 -41.32
C GLY A 342 24.13 27.59 -41.26
N GLY A 343 25.36 27.94 -41.60
CA GLY A 343 25.69 29.31 -42.03
C GLY A 343 27.13 29.73 -41.81
N ARG A 344 27.96 29.49 -42.77
CA ARG A 344 29.00 30.35 -43.36
C ARG A 344 29.89 31.23 -42.44
N GLY A 345 31.20 31.00 -42.66
CA GLY A 345 32.11 32.14 -42.93
C GLY A 345 33.29 32.31 -41.99
N GLY A 346 34.47 31.86 -42.40
CA GLY A 346 35.54 32.78 -42.62
C GLY A 346 36.74 32.81 -41.69
N MET A 347 37.89 32.34 -42.22
CA MET A 347 39.28 32.78 -41.96
C MET A 347 39.89 32.58 -40.56
N GLY A 348 40.85 31.65 -40.43
CA GLY A 348 42.27 31.96 -40.77
C GLY A 348 43.08 32.07 -39.47
N GLY A 349 44.07 31.17 -39.31
CA GLY A 349 45.09 31.36 -38.27
C GLY A 349 45.79 30.05 -37.90
N SER A 350 46.78 29.66 -38.69
CA SER A 350 47.78 28.64 -38.44
C SER A 350 48.76 29.04 -37.34
N PHE A 351 49.26 28.04 -36.59
CA PHE A 351 50.59 27.84 -36.03
C PHE A 351 50.41 26.83 -34.88
N GLY A 352 50.97 25.68 -34.91
CA GLY A 352 52.32 25.24 -35.17
C GLY A 352 52.92 24.68 -33.86
N GLY A 353 53.24 23.38 -33.85
CA GLY A 353 54.37 22.95 -33.09
C GLY A 353 54.21 21.90 -31.98
N ARG A 354 54.43 20.60 -32.38
CA ARG A 354 55.36 19.61 -31.80
C ARG A 354 55.17 19.03 -30.37
N ARG A 355 54.92 17.72 -30.40
CA ARG A 355 55.73 16.62 -29.81
C ARG A 355 56.18 16.69 -28.37
N ASN A 356 56.03 15.75 -27.55
CA ASN A 356 56.52 14.37 -27.47
C ASN A 356 56.36 13.79 -26.06
N ASP A 357 56.06 12.52 -26.06
CA ASP A 357 56.61 11.43 -25.24
C ASP A 357 56.44 11.34 -23.71
N THR A 358 55.83 10.23 -23.37
CA THR A 358 56.27 9.12 -22.49
C THR A 358 56.33 9.28 -20.98
N ASN A 359 55.80 8.22 -20.38
CA ASN A 359 56.20 7.44 -19.21
C ASN A 359 55.45 7.67 -17.87
N ASN A 360 54.63 6.67 -17.60
CA ASN A 360 54.72 5.65 -16.52
C ASN A 360 55.31 6.13 -15.18
N GLN A 361 54.51 6.14 -14.12
CA GLN A 361 54.82 5.40 -12.88
C GLN A 361 53.74 5.58 -11.82
N SER A 362 53.38 4.46 -11.27
CA SER A 362 52.63 4.25 -10.03
C SER A 362 53.18 5.05 -8.84
N GLY A 363 52.29 5.62 -8.04
CA GLY A 363 52.67 6.26 -6.77
C GLY A 363 51.48 6.32 -5.84
N ASP A 364 51.48 5.44 -4.90
CA ASP A 364 50.69 5.36 -3.67
C ASP A 364 50.74 6.69 -2.90
N MET A 365 49.59 7.29 -2.50
CA MET A 365 49.56 8.37 -1.54
C MET A 365 48.38 8.22 -0.59
N THR A 366 48.72 7.85 0.62
CA THR A 366 47.93 7.98 1.85
C THR A 366 47.65 9.44 2.19
N PRO A 367 46.47 9.79 2.70
CA PRO A 367 46.21 11.15 3.17
C PRO A 367 46.76 11.42 4.57
N PRO A 368 47.17 12.64 4.89
CA PRO A 368 47.75 12.97 6.17
C PRO A 368 46.72 13.19 7.27
N ASP A 369 47.11 12.72 8.46
CA ASP A 369 46.50 12.93 9.76
C ASP A 369 46.51 14.43 10.14
N ASN A 370 45.38 14.97 10.56
CA ASN A 370 45.30 16.32 11.11
C ASN A 370 44.62 16.36 12.48
N SER A 371 45.35 15.92 13.49
CA SER A 371 45.05 16.18 14.88
C SER A 371 45.53 17.60 15.21
N ASN A 372 44.66 18.57 15.33
CA ASN A 372 44.75 19.75 16.21
C ASN A 372 43.63 20.76 15.85
N MET A 373 42.61 20.85 16.66
CA MET A 373 41.89 22.10 16.86
C MET A 373 41.38 22.21 18.31
N GLN A 374 41.85 23.24 18.91
CA GLN A 374 41.59 23.73 20.26
C GLN A 374 40.12 24.15 20.41
N THR A 375 39.56 23.91 21.57
CA THR A 375 38.29 24.42 22.08
C THR A 375 38.37 25.92 22.40
N PRO A 376 37.37 26.73 22.08
CA PRO A 376 37.24 28.09 22.63
C PRO A 376 36.42 28.11 23.93
N PRO A 377 36.65 29.14 24.79
CA PRO A 377 36.14 29.16 26.15
C PRO A 377 34.73 29.67 26.33
N ASP A 378 34.15 29.34 27.47
CA ASP A 378 32.83 29.71 28.00
C ASP A 378 32.52 31.19 27.97
N GLY A 379 31.28 31.55 27.60
CA GLY A 379 30.75 32.90 27.71
C GLY A 379 29.24 32.93 27.90
N ASN A 380 28.83 33.16 29.11
CA ASN A 380 27.55 33.65 29.69
C ASN A 380 26.38 33.96 28.72
N ALA A 381 25.22 33.30 28.97
CA ALA A 381 23.93 33.71 28.53
C ALA A 381 23.22 34.58 29.59
N PRO A 382 22.55 35.67 29.19
CA PRO A 382 21.64 36.38 30.07
C PRO A 382 20.21 35.84 29.98
N SER A 383 19.62 35.66 31.15
CA SER A 383 18.20 35.35 31.38
C SER A 383 17.31 36.52 31.00
N GLY A 384 16.28 36.28 30.19
CA GLY A 384 15.21 37.24 29.91
C GLY A 384 13.87 36.53 29.74
N ASN A 385 12.94 36.78 30.67
CA ASN A 385 11.56 36.33 30.63
C ASN A 385 10.80 36.93 29.45
N PRO A 386 9.85 36.18 28.83
CA PRO A 386 8.93 36.74 27.84
C PRO A 386 7.77 37.51 28.52
N PRO A 387 7.22 38.52 27.84
CA PRO A 387 6.16 39.36 28.41
C PRO A 387 4.78 38.67 28.28
N THR A 388 3.98 38.85 29.31
CA THR A 388 2.55 38.49 29.42
C THR A 388 1.68 39.38 28.54
N MET A 389 0.75 38.78 27.81
CA MET A 389 -0.34 39.46 27.12
C MET A 389 -1.50 39.81 28.06
N PRO A 390 -2.17 40.97 27.90
CA PRO A 390 -3.31 41.35 28.73
C PRO A 390 -4.62 40.71 28.21
N GLY A 391 -5.49 40.37 29.17
CA GLY A 391 -6.79 39.78 28.94
C GLY A 391 -7.78 40.74 28.28
N GLN A 392 -8.75 40.19 27.58
CA GLN A 392 -10.00 40.86 27.22
C GLN A 392 -11.15 40.27 28.02
N ASP A 393 -11.83 41.20 28.66
CA ASP A 393 -13.02 40.97 29.50
C ASP A 393 -14.24 40.62 28.64
N ALA A 394 -15.09 39.82 29.26
CA ALA A 394 -16.45 39.49 28.83
C ALA A 394 -17.38 40.69 29.00
N ALA A 395 -18.33 40.82 28.09
CA ALA A 395 -19.61 41.45 28.36
C ALA A 395 -20.69 41.02 27.34
N ASP A 396 -21.82 40.58 27.91
CA ASP A 396 -23.21 40.37 27.46
C ASP A 396 -23.50 39.27 26.42
#